data_e138e3e2cba37e9a8ce90f9c078efa4a
#
_entry.id   e138e3e2cba37e9a8ce90f9c078efa4a
#
_cell.length_a   1.000
_cell.length_b   1.000
_cell.length_c   1.000
_cell.angle_alpha   90.00
_cell.angle_beta   90.00
_cell.angle_gamma   90.00
#
_symmetry.space_group_name_H-M   'P 1'
#
loop_
_entity.id
_entity.type
_entity.pdbx_description
1 polymer ?
#
loop_
_entity_poly.entity_id
_entity_poly.type
_entity_poly.pdbx_seq_one_letter_code
_entity_poly.pdbx_strand_id
1 'polypeptide(L)'
;TVIGRDLGPRVSSSLTSGLTADCTELEIGDYDDKKSGKHYEGLLYQIRPAFGGNIVATIVNPDHRPQMATVRSGVMQKSIYEGECKKEVVYPEVSKYVPAEDFVVKVLDHHVEAAKHNLKGSAIVVAGGYGVGSKEGFDQLFELAHLLHGEVGASRAAVDAGWVDHDRQIGQTGVTVHPKVYIACGISGQIQHIAGMQDSGIIISVNNDPDAPINKIADYVINGNVEDVVPKLIKYYKQNSK
;
A
#
# COMPACT_ATOMS: atom_id res chain seq x y z
N THR A 1 7.96 2.88 8.22
CA THR A 1 7.58 3.73 9.36
C THR A 1 7.81 5.20 9.03
N VAL A 2 7.13 6.12 9.74
CA VAL A 2 7.35 7.56 9.61
C VAL A 2 8.80 7.92 9.97
N ILE A 3 9.32 7.35 11.05
CA ILE A 3 10.71 7.54 11.48
C ILE A 3 11.70 7.11 10.39
N GLY A 4 11.49 5.94 9.77
CA GLY A 4 12.37 5.47 8.69
C GLY A 4 12.37 6.37 7.46
N ARG A 5 11.22 7.00 7.15
CA ARG A 5 11.10 7.96 6.04
C ARG A 5 11.81 9.29 6.32
N ASP A 6 11.92 9.70 7.57
CA ASP A 6 12.68 10.88 7.97
C ASP A 6 14.18 10.56 8.12
N LEU A 7 14.51 9.46 8.78
CA LEU A 7 15.90 9.07 9.06
C LEU A 7 16.68 8.68 7.80
N GLY A 8 16.06 7.90 6.90
CA GLY A 8 16.72 7.39 5.71
C GLY A 8 17.40 8.47 4.86
N PRO A 9 16.70 9.52 4.42
CA PRO A 9 17.29 10.63 3.65
C PRO A 9 18.40 11.38 4.40
N ARG A 10 18.26 11.55 5.72
CA ARG A 10 19.30 12.22 6.54
C ARG A 10 20.58 11.41 6.58
N VAL A 11 20.48 10.10 6.80
CA VAL A 11 21.62 9.18 6.76
C VAL A 11 22.27 9.15 5.38
N SER A 12 21.46 9.05 4.32
CA SER A 12 21.91 9.09 2.92
C SER A 12 22.70 10.36 2.61
N SER A 13 22.17 11.51 3.02
CA SER A 13 22.84 12.80 2.84
C SER A 13 24.17 12.87 3.61
N SER A 14 24.19 12.43 4.87
CA SER A 14 25.42 12.44 5.70
C SER A 14 26.51 11.53 5.15
N LEU A 15 26.14 10.40 4.55
CA LEU A 15 27.07 9.44 3.95
C LEU A 15 27.39 9.74 2.49
N THR A 16 26.80 10.78 1.91
CA THR A 16 26.90 11.12 0.48
C THR A 16 26.59 9.90 -0.40
N SER A 17 25.62 9.07 0.02
CA SER A 17 25.18 7.88 -0.69
C SER A 17 23.78 8.07 -1.24
N GLY A 18 23.44 7.37 -2.35
CA GLY A 18 22.08 7.41 -2.91
C GLY A 18 21.08 6.63 -2.08
N LEU A 19 19.84 7.14 -2.02
CA LEU A 19 18.71 6.45 -1.42
C LEU A 19 17.48 6.55 -2.34
N THR A 20 16.88 5.45 -2.68
CA THR A 20 15.60 5.43 -3.40
C THR A 20 14.46 5.24 -2.42
N ALA A 21 13.54 6.20 -2.42
CA ALA A 21 12.39 6.17 -1.52
C ALA A 21 11.19 5.43 -2.14
N ASP A 22 10.41 4.77 -1.27
CA ASP A 22 9.14 4.11 -1.61
C ASP A 22 9.29 3.04 -2.71
N CYS A 23 10.32 2.20 -2.60
CA CYS A 23 10.50 1.06 -3.49
C CYS A 23 9.38 0.04 -3.30
N THR A 24 8.96 -0.57 -4.40
CA THR A 24 7.97 -1.65 -4.42
C THR A 24 8.61 -3.02 -4.56
N GLU A 25 9.86 -3.06 -5.06
CA GLU A 25 10.63 -4.29 -5.22
C GLU A 25 12.11 -4.00 -5.01
N LEU A 26 12.85 -4.98 -4.49
CA LEU A 26 14.29 -4.94 -4.29
C LEU A 26 14.88 -6.24 -4.79
N GLU A 27 15.89 -6.14 -5.67
CA GLU A 27 16.60 -7.28 -6.23
C GLU A 27 18.11 -7.09 -6.10
N ILE A 28 18.87 -8.16 -6.15
CA ILE A 28 20.33 -8.13 -6.24
C ILE A 28 20.72 -8.65 -7.62
N GLY A 29 21.54 -7.88 -8.33
CA GLY A 29 21.99 -8.26 -9.66
C GLY A 29 23.26 -7.54 -10.10
N ASP A 30 23.78 -7.94 -11.26
CA ASP A 30 24.97 -7.36 -11.86
C ASP A 30 24.56 -6.31 -12.89
N TYR A 31 25.34 -5.23 -12.97
CA TYR A 31 25.02 -4.09 -13.82
C TYR A 31 26.21 -3.70 -14.71
N ASP A 32 25.95 -3.63 -16.01
CA ASP A 32 26.89 -3.11 -17.01
C ASP A 32 26.59 -1.65 -17.32
N ASP A 33 27.46 -0.75 -16.88
CA ASP A 33 27.32 0.65 -17.25
C ASP A 33 27.79 0.91 -18.68
N LYS A 34 26.84 1.06 -19.57
CA LYS A 34 27.09 1.32 -21.01
C LYS A 34 27.88 2.60 -21.28
N LYS A 35 27.90 3.56 -20.35
CA LYS A 35 28.58 4.83 -20.54
C LYS A 35 30.07 4.74 -20.17
N SER A 36 30.37 4.10 -19.05
CA SER A 36 31.76 3.94 -18.56
C SER A 36 32.40 2.64 -19.02
N GLY A 37 31.63 1.66 -19.51
CA GLY A 37 32.09 0.31 -19.86
C GLY A 37 32.44 -0.53 -18.63
N LYS A 38 32.08 -0.11 -17.42
CA LYS A 38 32.35 -0.84 -16.19
C LYS A 38 31.29 -1.87 -15.90
N HIS A 39 31.71 -3.03 -15.42
CA HIS A 39 30.87 -4.08 -14.86
C HIS A 39 30.86 -3.96 -13.32
N TYR A 40 29.67 -4.07 -12.70
CA TYR A 40 29.48 -4.05 -11.26
C TYR A 40 28.70 -5.28 -10.83
N GLU A 41 29.19 -5.98 -9.83
CA GLU A 41 28.57 -7.18 -9.27
C GLU A 41 27.79 -6.88 -7.99
N GLY A 42 26.67 -7.57 -7.77
CA GLY A 42 25.89 -7.56 -6.54
C GLY A 42 25.33 -6.20 -6.16
N LEU A 43 24.82 -5.44 -7.14
CA LEU A 43 24.12 -4.17 -6.87
C LEU A 43 22.70 -4.39 -6.41
N LEU A 44 22.24 -3.52 -5.52
CA LEU A 44 20.84 -3.43 -5.13
C LEU A 44 20.04 -2.70 -6.21
N TYR A 45 19.17 -3.41 -6.89
CA TYR A 45 18.19 -2.85 -7.79
C TYR A 45 17.00 -2.33 -6.97
N GLN A 46 16.78 -1.03 -7.06
CA GLN A 46 15.79 -0.30 -6.29
C GLN A 46 14.66 0.06 -7.23
N ILE A 47 13.62 -0.77 -7.22
CA ILE A 47 12.52 -0.72 -8.19
C ILE A 47 11.36 0.05 -7.59
N ARG A 48 10.87 1.05 -8.30
CA ARG A 48 9.72 1.85 -7.88
C ARG A 48 8.88 2.33 -9.07
N PRO A 49 7.56 2.54 -8.89
CA PRO A 49 6.75 3.22 -9.89
C PRO A 49 7.24 4.65 -10.09
N ALA A 50 7.37 5.06 -11.34
CA ALA A 50 7.57 6.44 -11.74
C ALA A 50 6.21 7.17 -11.90
N PHE A 51 6.25 8.46 -12.24
CA PHE A 51 5.05 9.26 -12.44
C PHE A 51 4.11 8.61 -13.46
N GLY A 52 2.82 8.54 -13.13
CA GLY A 52 1.77 8.00 -14.00
C GLY A 52 1.47 6.50 -13.83
N GLY A 53 2.21 5.78 -12.96
CA GLY A 53 1.90 4.38 -12.59
C GLY A 53 2.20 3.31 -13.65
N ASN A 54 2.41 3.70 -14.91
CA ASN A 54 2.67 2.76 -16.02
C ASN A 54 4.16 2.58 -16.31
N ILE A 55 5.02 3.31 -15.63
CA ILE A 55 6.47 3.26 -15.80
C ILE A 55 7.08 2.80 -14.48
N VAL A 56 7.86 1.76 -14.56
CA VAL A 56 8.68 1.27 -13.45
C VAL A 56 10.12 1.70 -13.67
N ALA A 57 10.70 2.37 -12.69
CA ALA A 57 12.10 2.78 -12.71
C ALA A 57 12.93 1.82 -11.86
N THR A 58 13.97 1.25 -12.45
CA THR A 58 15.02 0.52 -11.75
C THR A 58 16.20 1.46 -11.52
N ILE A 59 16.53 1.72 -10.26
CA ILE A 59 17.59 2.64 -9.87
C ILE A 59 18.72 1.83 -9.24
N VAL A 60 19.94 2.12 -9.65
CA VAL A 60 21.17 1.51 -9.13
C VAL A 60 22.11 2.59 -8.62
N ASN A 61 22.88 2.27 -7.57
CA ASN A 61 23.94 3.13 -7.02
C ASN A 61 25.26 2.34 -7.04
N PRO A 62 26.02 2.39 -8.16
CA PRO A 62 27.19 1.53 -8.33
C PRO A 62 28.40 1.97 -7.50
N ASP A 63 28.61 3.28 -7.32
CA ASP A 63 29.88 3.81 -6.80
C ASP A 63 29.89 4.06 -5.29
N HIS A 64 28.71 4.23 -4.66
CA HIS A 64 28.63 4.61 -3.25
C HIS A 64 28.05 3.50 -2.38
N ARG A 65 28.47 3.49 -1.13
CA ARG A 65 28.01 2.55 -0.10
C ARG A 65 27.67 3.30 1.20
N PRO A 66 26.68 2.83 1.98
CA PRO A 66 25.79 1.69 1.70
C PRO A 66 24.80 1.99 0.57
N GLN A 67 24.33 0.94 -0.11
CA GLN A 67 23.18 1.05 -1.02
C GLN A 67 21.91 1.09 -0.18
N MET A 68 21.07 2.10 -0.37
CA MET A 68 19.97 2.42 0.53
C MET A 68 18.63 2.52 -0.21
N ALA A 69 17.60 1.95 0.40
CA ALA A 69 16.22 2.05 -0.07
C ALA A 69 15.26 2.19 1.11
N THR A 70 14.12 2.84 0.90
CA THR A 70 12.98 2.73 1.84
C THR A 70 11.84 2.01 1.18
N VAL A 71 11.15 1.16 1.95
CA VAL A 71 9.97 0.41 1.53
C VAL A 71 8.85 0.69 2.53
N ARG A 72 7.64 0.93 2.04
CA ARG A 72 6.48 1.11 2.91
C ARG A 72 6.02 -0.25 3.46
N SER A 73 5.46 -0.23 4.65
CA SER A 73 4.82 -1.41 5.22
C SER A 73 3.68 -1.89 4.32
N GLY A 74 3.63 -3.21 4.06
CA GLY A 74 2.55 -3.84 3.30
C GLY A 74 2.67 -3.74 1.77
N VAL A 75 3.77 -3.21 1.23
CA VAL A 75 3.97 -3.12 -0.24
C VAL A 75 4.59 -4.40 -0.81
N MET A 76 5.54 -5.00 -0.09
CA MET A 76 6.18 -6.25 -0.51
C MET A 76 5.52 -7.44 0.20
N GLN A 77 5.36 -8.55 -0.50
CA GLN A 77 4.90 -9.79 0.10
C GLN A 77 5.97 -10.34 1.04
N LYS A 78 5.51 -10.87 2.21
CA LYS A 78 6.40 -11.52 3.15
C LYS A 78 6.84 -12.87 2.59
N SER A 79 8.14 -13.06 2.42
CA SER A 79 8.76 -14.36 2.17
C SER A 79 9.46 -14.87 3.42
N ILE A 80 9.48 -16.20 3.58
CA ILE A 80 10.21 -16.87 4.67
C ILE A 80 11.47 -17.46 4.06
N TYR A 81 12.62 -17.05 4.58
CA TYR A 81 13.89 -17.66 4.22
C TYR A 81 14.10 -18.93 5.05
N GLU A 82 14.20 -20.07 4.39
CA GLU A 82 14.36 -21.39 5.05
C GLU A 82 15.83 -21.80 5.27
N GLY A 83 16.78 -20.98 4.83
CA GLY A 83 18.21 -21.25 5.00
C GLY A 83 18.76 -20.87 6.38
N GLU A 84 19.99 -21.28 6.67
CA GLU A 84 20.71 -20.83 7.85
C GLU A 84 20.97 -19.32 7.78
N CYS A 85 20.47 -18.59 8.77
CA CYS A 85 20.70 -17.15 8.90
C CYS A 85 21.63 -16.87 10.07
N LYS A 86 22.83 -16.37 9.81
CA LYS A 86 23.69 -15.82 10.86
C LYS A 86 23.10 -14.49 11.32
N LYS A 87 22.55 -14.49 12.54
CA LYS A 87 21.94 -13.32 13.15
C LYS A 87 22.95 -12.66 14.08
N GLU A 88 23.27 -11.39 13.80
CA GLU A 88 23.95 -10.52 14.74
C GLU A 88 23.03 -9.35 15.07
N VAL A 89 22.78 -9.12 16.35
CA VAL A 89 22.00 -7.98 16.83
C VAL A 89 22.89 -7.10 17.67
N VAL A 90 23.16 -5.89 17.20
CA VAL A 90 24.03 -4.93 17.89
C VAL A 90 23.16 -3.93 18.64
N TYR A 91 23.46 -3.73 19.92
CA TYR A 91 22.82 -2.72 20.79
C TYR A 91 23.85 -1.63 21.13
N PRO A 92 23.98 -0.58 20.29
CA PRO A 92 24.96 0.48 20.59
C PRO A 92 24.50 1.30 21.80
N GLU A 93 25.47 1.67 22.65
CA GLU A 93 25.23 2.60 23.73
C GLU A 93 25.15 4.01 23.14
N VAL A 94 23.95 4.53 23.01
CA VAL A 94 23.65 5.79 22.29
C VAL A 94 24.42 6.96 22.87
N SER A 95 24.60 7.03 24.19
CA SER A 95 25.35 8.08 24.90
C SER A 95 26.82 8.21 24.48
N LYS A 96 27.41 7.18 23.88
CA LYS A 96 28.76 7.24 23.32
C LYS A 96 28.85 7.99 22.00
N TYR A 97 27.76 8.12 21.29
CA TYR A 97 27.70 8.68 19.93
C TYR A 97 26.96 10.00 19.86
N VAL A 98 26.02 10.21 20.79
CA VAL A 98 25.15 11.39 20.82
C VAL A 98 25.31 12.08 22.16
N PRO A 99 25.89 13.28 22.19
CA PRO A 99 26.01 14.08 23.41
C PRO A 99 24.65 14.44 24.00
N ALA A 100 24.60 14.61 25.32
CA ALA A 100 23.35 14.92 26.02
C ALA A 100 22.71 16.25 25.57
N GLU A 101 23.56 17.21 25.15
CA GLU A 101 23.13 18.51 24.63
C GLU A 101 22.38 18.43 23.28
N ASP A 102 22.56 17.35 22.52
CA ASP A 102 21.88 17.14 21.25
C ASP A 102 20.41 16.67 21.44
N PHE A 103 20.05 16.23 22.66
CA PHE A 103 18.68 15.90 23.02
C PHE A 103 17.86 17.15 23.36
N VAL A 104 17.69 18.04 22.38
CA VAL A 104 17.00 19.33 22.55
C VAL A 104 15.47 19.21 22.62
N VAL A 105 14.91 18.04 22.30
CA VAL A 105 13.47 17.78 22.31
C VAL A 105 13.18 16.62 23.25
N LYS A 106 12.20 16.83 24.15
CA LYS A 106 11.69 15.80 25.05
C LYS A 106 10.26 15.48 24.69
N VAL A 107 9.96 14.19 24.48
CA VAL A 107 8.59 13.71 24.34
C VAL A 107 7.92 13.77 25.71
N LEU A 108 6.86 14.57 25.85
CA LEU A 108 6.12 14.74 27.09
C LEU A 108 5.00 13.73 27.24
N ASP A 109 4.35 13.35 26.12
CA ASP A 109 3.24 12.42 26.12
C ASP A 109 3.17 11.68 24.78
N HIS A 110 2.65 10.47 24.80
CA HIS A 110 2.35 9.64 23.65
C HIS A 110 0.84 9.37 23.62
N HIS A 111 0.14 10.04 22.70
CA HIS A 111 -1.25 9.71 22.42
C HIS A 111 -1.31 8.75 21.25
N VAL A 112 -1.61 7.48 21.54
CA VAL A 112 -1.80 6.45 20.52
C VAL A 112 -3.30 6.31 20.31
N GLU A 113 -3.80 6.83 19.19
CA GLU A 113 -5.16 6.50 18.78
C GLU A 113 -5.20 5.02 18.40
N ALA A 114 -6.12 4.28 19.02
CA ALA A 114 -6.40 2.91 18.59
C ALA A 114 -6.84 2.96 17.13
N ALA A 115 -6.19 2.18 16.27
CA ALA A 115 -6.59 2.08 14.88
C ALA A 115 -8.05 1.63 14.82
N LYS A 116 -8.96 2.52 14.43
CA LYS A 116 -10.40 2.25 14.33
C LYS A 116 -10.69 1.13 13.33
N HIS A 117 -9.83 0.95 12.35
CA HIS A 117 -10.01 0.02 11.21
C HIS A 117 -8.69 -0.64 10.84
N ASN A 118 -8.74 -1.90 10.46
CA ASN A 118 -7.56 -2.68 10.05
C ASN A 118 -7.59 -3.00 8.55
N LEU A 119 -7.69 -1.99 7.69
CA LEU A 119 -7.69 -2.18 6.24
C LEU A 119 -6.48 -2.98 5.72
N LYS A 120 -5.29 -2.71 6.25
CA LYS A 120 -4.05 -3.39 5.81
C LYS A 120 -3.99 -4.87 6.16
N GLY A 121 -4.62 -5.25 7.27
CA GLY A 121 -4.61 -6.64 7.76
C GLY A 121 -5.86 -7.42 7.38
N SER A 122 -6.85 -6.79 6.75
CA SER A 122 -8.09 -7.45 6.39
C SER A 122 -7.90 -8.40 5.21
N ALA A 123 -8.43 -9.62 5.33
CA ALA A 123 -8.44 -10.59 4.24
C ALA A 123 -9.45 -10.25 3.15
N ILE A 124 -10.49 -9.49 3.47
CA ILE A 124 -11.54 -9.06 2.56
C ILE A 124 -11.74 -7.56 2.71
N VAL A 125 -11.71 -6.83 1.61
CA VAL A 125 -12.01 -5.40 1.56
C VAL A 125 -13.17 -5.15 0.61
N VAL A 126 -14.21 -4.51 1.12
CA VAL A 126 -15.33 -3.99 0.32
C VAL A 126 -15.13 -2.49 0.17
N ALA A 127 -14.81 -2.03 -1.03
CA ALA A 127 -14.47 -0.63 -1.28
C ALA A 127 -15.55 0.07 -2.09
N GLY A 128 -15.93 1.27 -1.65
CA GLY A 128 -16.90 2.12 -2.33
C GLY A 128 -16.25 3.28 -3.07
N GLY A 129 -16.71 3.53 -4.29
CA GLY A 129 -16.39 4.72 -5.06
C GLY A 129 -17.50 5.76 -5.04
N TYR A 130 -17.33 6.80 -5.86
CA TYR A 130 -18.36 7.83 -6.03
C TYR A 130 -19.68 7.26 -6.62
N GLY A 131 -19.60 6.16 -7.36
CA GLY A 131 -20.76 5.45 -7.92
C GLY A 131 -21.66 4.76 -6.88
N VAL A 132 -21.29 4.76 -5.58
CA VAL A 132 -22.18 4.34 -4.48
C VAL A 132 -23.29 5.38 -4.25
N GLY A 133 -23.04 6.66 -4.57
CA GLY A 133 -24.05 7.71 -4.67
C GLY A 133 -24.34 8.45 -3.37
N SER A 134 -24.20 7.84 -2.21
CA SER A 134 -24.51 8.48 -0.92
C SER A 134 -23.85 7.82 0.26
N LYS A 135 -23.97 8.45 1.43
CA LYS A 135 -23.53 7.89 2.71
C LYS A 135 -24.37 6.65 3.09
N GLU A 136 -25.66 6.67 2.85
CA GLU A 136 -26.58 5.55 3.09
C GLU A 136 -26.22 4.34 2.21
N GLY A 137 -25.72 4.58 1.00
CA GLY A 137 -25.19 3.53 0.13
C GLY A 137 -23.95 2.86 0.76
N PHE A 138 -23.12 3.62 1.48
CA PHE A 138 -22.00 3.05 2.22
C PHE A 138 -22.44 2.18 3.40
N ASP A 139 -23.59 2.45 4.04
CA ASP A 139 -24.11 1.58 5.11
C ASP A 139 -24.34 0.14 4.60
N GLN A 140 -24.75 -0.01 3.35
CA GLN A 140 -24.87 -1.34 2.73
C GLN A 140 -23.52 -2.02 2.50
N LEU A 141 -22.46 -1.24 2.17
CA LEU A 141 -21.12 -1.77 2.04
C LEU A 141 -20.56 -2.18 3.42
N PHE A 142 -20.86 -1.43 4.47
CA PHE A 142 -20.54 -1.82 5.84
C PHE A 142 -21.24 -3.12 6.25
N GLU A 143 -22.52 -3.29 5.90
CA GLU A 143 -23.24 -4.52 6.16
C GLU A 143 -22.64 -5.70 5.41
N LEU A 144 -22.32 -5.54 4.11
CA LEU A 144 -21.68 -6.59 3.32
C LEU A 144 -20.30 -6.95 3.88
N ALA A 145 -19.48 -5.97 4.20
CA ALA A 145 -18.15 -6.19 4.77
C ALA A 145 -18.24 -6.92 6.11
N HIS A 146 -19.17 -6.54 6.98
CA HIS A 146 -19.40 -7.20 8.26
C HIS A 146 -19.78 -8.68 8.07
N LEU A 147 -20.68 -8.99 7.17
CA LEU A 147 -21.07 -10.36 6.85
C LEU A 147 -19.90 -11.21 6.33
N LEU A 148 -19.02 -10.59 5.57
CA LEU A 148 -17.83 -11.25 5.00
C LEU A 148 -16.62 -11.27 5.97
N HIS A 149 -16.77 -10.75 7.20
CA HIS A 149 -15.67 -10.55 8.15
C HIS A 149 -14.52 -9.72 7.57
N GLY A 150 -14.87 -8.72 6.75
CA GLY A 150 -13.95 -7.81 6.07
C GLY A 150 -14.03 -6.38 6.59
N GLU A 151 -13.30 -5.49 5.93
CA GLU A 151 -13.27 -4.06 6.20
C GLU A 151 -13.80 -3.25 5.03
N VAL A 152 -14.30 -2.03 5.33
CA VAL A 152 -14.75 -1.10 4.31
C VAL A 152 -13.66 -0.11 3.96
N GLY A 153 -13.32 -0.04 2.67
CA GLY A 153 -12.46 0.99 2.10
C GLY A 153 -13.22 1.95 1.18
N ALA A 154 -12.54 3.01 0.74
CA ALA A 154 -13.16 3.99 -0.14
C ALA A 154 -12.17 4.60 -1.14
N SER A 155 -12.70 5.06 -2.27
CA SER A 155 -11.94 5.93 -3.16
C SER A 155 -11.84 7.35 -2.57
N ARG A 156 -10.84 8.12 -3.01
CA ARG A 156 -10.69 9.51 -2.62
C ARG A 156 -11.95 10.33 -2.84
N ALA A 157 -12.63 10.15 -3.99
CA ALA A 157 -13.83 10.91 -4.32
C ALA A 157 -14.98 10.68 -3.31
N ALA A 158 -15.12 9.47 -2.78
CA ALA A 158 -16.12 9.17 -1.76
C ALA A 158 -15.75 9.77 -0.39
N VAL A 159 -14.46 9.80 -0.06
CA VAL A 159 -13.95 10.47 1.15
C VAL A 159 -14.11 11.99 1.04
N ASP A 160 -13.73 12.58 -0.08
CA ASP A 160 -13.88 14.03 -0.33
C ASP A 160 -15.37 14.45 -0.31
N ALA A 161 -16.31 13.55 -0.67
CA ALA A 161 -17.76 13.75 -0.54
C ALA A 161 -18.26 13.62 0.93
N GLY A 162 -17.40 13.23 1.87
CA GLY A 162 -17.75 13.10 3.29
C GLY A 162 -18.61 11.87 3.62
N TRP A 163 -18.64 10.85 2.76
CA TRP A 163 -19.43 9.64 3.00
C TRP A 163 -18.75 8.66 3.96
N VAL A 164 -17.43 8.69 4.02
CA VAL A 164 -16.61 7.90 4.94
C VAL A 164 -15.39 8.68 5.40
N ASP A 165 -14.79 8.23 6.52
CA ASP A 165 -13.62 8.87 7.11
C ASP A 165 -12.37 8.69 6.23
N HIS A 166 -11.44 9.64 6.33
CA HIS A 166 -10.21 9.68 5.53
C HIS A 166 -9.29 8.47 5.77
N ASP A 167 -9.33 7.87 6.95
CA ASP A 167 -8.53 6.68 7.31
C ASP A 167 -8.94 5.42 6.53
N ARG A 168 -10.10 5.46 5.83
CA ARG A 168 -10.58 4.42 4.91
C ARG A 168 -10.18 4.65 3.45
N GLN A 169 -9.49 5.73 3.15
CA GLN A 169 -9.08 6.03 1.77
C GLN A 169 -8.04 5.03 1.27
N ILE A 170 -8.33 4.38 0.13
CA ILE A 170 -7.42 3.47 -0.57
C ILE A 170 -6.86 4.17 -1.81
N GLY A 171 -5.57 4.02 -2.04
CA GLY A 171 -4.88 4.58 -3.19
C GLY A 171 -3.50 5.12 -2.88
N GLN A 172 -2.88 5.75 -3.85
CA GLN A 172 -1.52 6.30 -3.77
C GLN A 172 -1.33 7.30 -2.61
N THR A 173 -2.35 8.09 -2.30
CA THR A 173 -2.35 9.09 -1.21
C THR A 173 -3.01 8.59 0.07
N GLY A 174 -3.55 7.38 0.06
CA GLY A 174 -4.22 6.74 1.18
C GLY A 174 -3.48 5.47 1.66
N VAL A 175 -4.28 4.49 2.02
CA VAL A 175 -3.80 3.17 2.46
C VAL A 175 -3.58 2.27 1.25
N THR A 176 -2.46 1.56 1.20
CA THR A 176 -2.26 0.45 0.26
C THR A 176 -2.67 -0.85 0.95
N VAL A 177 -3.46 -1.67 0.26
CA VAL A 177 -4.05 -2.91 0.77
C VAL A 177 -3.76 -4.08 -0.16
N HIS A 178 -3.63 -5.28 0.40
CA HIS A 178 -3.40 -6.53 -0.33
C HIS A 178 -4.31 -7.64 0.24
N PRO A 179 -5.65 -7.46 0.19
CA PRO A 179 -6.57 -8.47 0.68
C PRO A 179 -6.57 -9.70 -0.23
N LYS A 180 -7.07 -10.82 0.29
CA LYS A 180 -7.35 -12.01 -0.54
C LYS A 180 -8.47 -11.72 -1.55
N VAL A 181 -9.46 -10.91 -1.13
CA VAL A 181 -10.59 -10.50 -1.98
C VAL A 181 -10.82 -9.00 -1.83
N TYR A 182 -10.86 -8.31 -2.95
CA TYR A 182 -11.19 -6.90 -3.07
C TYR A 182 -12.47 -6.72 -3.87
N ILE A 183 -13.51 -6.17 -3.27
CA ILE A 183 -14.80 -5.91 -3.95
C ILE A 183 -14.89 -4.40 -4.20
N ALA A 184 -14.76 -3.99 -5.46
CA ALA A 184 -14.83 -2.59 -5.89
C ALA A 184 -16.26 -2.24 -6.31
N CYS A 185 -16.95 -1.43 -5.52
CA CYS A 185 -18.33 -1.03 -5.74
C CYS A 185 -18.41 0.42 -6.24
N GLY A 186 -18.79 0.63 -7.50
CA GLY A 186 -18.93 1.99 -8.07
C GLY A 186 -17.63 2.78 -8.12
N ILE A 187 -16.51 2.09 -8.34
CA ILE A 187 -15.17 2.68 -8.46
C ILE A 187 -14.80 2.74 -9.95
N SER A 188 -14.38 3.91 -10.44
CA SER A 188 -13.94 4.07 -11.82
C SER A 188 -12.63 3.36 -12.14
N GLY A 189 -11.71 3.27 -11.17
CA GLY A 189 -10.39 2.66 -11.39
C GLY A 189 -9.37 3.64 -11.96
N GLN A 190 -9.34 4.85 -11.45
CA GLN A 190 -8.23 5.76 -11.71
C GLN A 190 -6.92 5.16 -11.17
N ILE A 191 -5.83 5.44 -11.88
CA ILE A 191 -4.51 4.84 -11.60
C ILE A 191 -4.04 5.03 -10.17
N GLN A 192 -4.40 6.18 -9.55
CA GLN A 192 -4.06 6.47 -8.17
C GLN A 192 -4.78 5.54 -7.18
N HIS A 193 -6.00 5.09 -7.50
CA HIS A 193 -6.73 4.12 -6.71
C HIS A 193 -6.18 2.71 -6.93
N ILE A 194 -5.98 2.34 -8.20
CA ILE A 194 -5.43 1.05 -8.62
C ILE A 194 -4.09 0.78 -7.92
N ALA A 195 -3.19 1.76 -7.87
CA ALA A 195 -1.90 1.65 -7.18
C ALA A 195 -2.00 1.26 -5.70
N GLY A 196 -3.16 1.43 -5.08
CA GLY A 196 -3.39 1.05 -3.68
C GLY A 196 -4.03 -0.32 -3.49
N MET A 197 -4.43 -1.05 -4.57
CA MET A 197 -5.17 -2.30 -4.42
C MET A 197 -4.89 -3.36 -5.50
N GLN A 198 -4.13 -3.05 -6.53
CA GLN A 198 -3.90 -3.95 -7.69
C GLN A 198 -3.30 -5.31 -7.33
N ASP A 199 -2.55 -5.39 -6.23
CA ASP A 199 -1.91 -6.62 -5.76
C ASP A 199 -2.83 -7.45 -4.84
N SER A 200 -4.15 -7.22 -4.91
CA SER A 200 -5.16 -8.05 -4.25
C SER A 200 -5.24 -9.43 -4.90
N GLY A 201 -5.55 -10.47 -4.12
CA GLY A 201 -5.59 -11.85 -4.62
C GLY A 201 -6.69 -12.09 -5.65
N ILE A 202 -7.90 -11.54 -5.41
CA ILE A 202 -9.05 -11.57 -6.32
C ILE A 202 -9.69 -10.18 -6.30
N ILE A 203 -9.95 -9.63 -7.47
CA ILE A 203 -10.60 -8.33 -7.64
C ILE A 203 -11.98 -8.56 -8.29
N ILE A 204 -13.03 -8.13 -7.59
CA ILE A 204 -14.41 -8.16 -8.08
C ILE A 204 -14.87 -6.72 -8.30
N SER A 205 -15.27 -6.38 -9.51
CA SER A 205 -15.84 -5.07 -9.85
C SER A 205 -17.35 -5.13 -9.93
N VAL A 206 -18.04 -4.24 -9.23
CA VAL A 206 -19.47 -3.95 -9.38
C VAL A 206 -19.58 -2.56 -9.96
N ASN A 207 -19.94 -2.45 -11.23
CA ASN A 207 -19.95 -1.17 -11.94
C ASN A 207 -21.07 -1.16 -13.00
N ASN A 208 -21.72 -0.02 -13.16
CA ASN A 208 -22.71 0.18 -14.24
C ASN A 208 -22.07 0.69 -15.53
N ASP A 209 -20.82 1.16 -15.49
CA ASP A 209 -20.04 1.51 -16.67
C ASP A 209 -19.22 0.29 -17.12
N PRO A 210 -19.55 -0.32 -18.28
CA PRO A 210 -18.82 -1.49 -18.79
C PRO A 210 -17.36 -1.13 -19.17
N ASP A 211 -17.08 0.12 -19.48
CA ASP A 211 -15.77 0.61 -19.92
C ASP A 211 -14.91 1.15 -18.76
N ALA A 212 -15.40 1.08 -17.53
CA ALA A 212 -14.66 1.54 -16.37
C ALA A 212 -13.26 0.89 -16.30
N PRO A 213 -12.18 1.67 -16.13
CA PRO A 213 -10.82 1.14 -16.08
C PRO A 213 -10.59 0.04 -15.04
N ILE A 214 -11.34 0.04 -13.93
CA ILE A 214 -11.27 -1.01 -12.90
C ILE A 214 -11.62 -2.40 -13.46
N ASN A 215 -12.51 -2.47 -14.47
CA ASN A 215 -12.94 -3.72 -15.08
C ASN A 215 -11.81 -4.43 -15.84
N LYS A 216 -10.78 -3.67 -16.26
CA LYS A 216 -9.63 -4.23 -17.00
C LYS A 216 -8.67 -5.02 -16.11
N ILE A 217 -8.71 -4.77 -14.80
CA ILE A 217 -7.85 -5.45 -13.82
C ILE A 217 -8.66 -6.38 -12.91
N ALA A 218 -9.99 -6.38 -13.02
CA ALA A 218 -10.86 -7.22 -12.23
C ALA A 218 -10.88 -8.66 -12.77
N ASP A 219 -10.81 -9.64 -11.86
CA ASP A 219 -11.00 -11.05 -12.19
C ASP A 219 -12.46 -11.36 -12.49
N TYR A 220 -13.40 -10.64 -11.84
CA TYR A 220 -14.83 -10.75 -12.05
C TYR A 220 -15.48 -9.38 -12.18
N VAL A 221 -16.30 -9.22 -13.20
CA VAL A 221 -17.06 -7.99 -13.44
C VAL A 221 -18.56 -8.27 -13.35
N ILE A 222 -19.22 -7.56 -12.44
CA ILE A 222 -20.67 -7.56 -12.31
C ILE A 222 -21.18 -6.23 -12.87
N ASN A 223 -21.77 -6.27 -14.06
CA ASN A 223 -22.34 -5.07 -14.67
C ASN A 223 -23.71 -4.79 -14.06
N GLY A 224 -23.81 -3.68 -13.31
CA GLY A 224 -25.04 -3.27 -12.64
C GLY A 224 -24.81 -2.13 -11.66
N ASN A 225 -25.91 -1.53 -11.21
CA ASN A 225 -25.87 -0.50 -10.18
C ASN A 225 -25.51 -1.09 -8.81
N VAL A 226 -24.70 -0.40 -8.04
CA VAL A 226 -24.31 -0.83 -6.70
C VAL A 226 -25.52 -1.05 -5.80
N GLU A 227 -26.50 -0.15 -5.87
CA GLU A 227 -27.77 -0.19 -5.12
C GLU A 227 -28.64 -1.42 -5.42
N ASP A 228 -28.49 -2.03 -6.60
CA ASP A 228 -29.21 -3.23 -6.99
C ASP A 228 -28.43 -4.52 -6.67
N VAL A 229 -27.12 -4.48 -6.83
CA VAL A 229 -26.24 -5.65 -6.73
C VAL A 229 -25.90 -5.96 -5.28
N VAL A 230 -25.50 -4.97 -4.49
CA VAL A 230 -25.03 -5.18 -3.11
C VAL A 230 -26.12 -5.77 -2.21
N PRO A 231 -27.38 -5.30 -2.22
CA PRO A 231 -28.44 -5.94 -1.44
C PRO A 231 -28.70 -7.40 -1.83
N LYS A 232 -28.56 -7.74 -3.12
CA LYS A 232 -28.69 -9.12 -3.59
C LYS A 232 -27.57 -10.01 -3.07
N LEU A 233 -26.32 -9.50 -3.05
CA LEU A 233 -25.18 -10.21 -2.46
C LEU A 233 -25.39 -10.44 -0.96
N ILE A 234 -25.83 -9.44 -0.22
CA ILE A 234 -26.16 -9.54 1.20
C ILE A 234 -27.22 -10.59 1.45
N LYS A 235 -28.33 -10.53 0.68
CA LYS A 235 -29.43 -11.50 0.79
C LYS A 235 -28.97 -12.92 0.49
N TYR A 236 -28.23 -13.11 -0.59
CA TYR A 236 -27.72 -14.42 -1.00
C TYR A 236 -26.79 -15.01 0.07
N TYR A 237 -25.88 -14.19 0.61
CA TYR A 237 -24.97 -14.64 1.65
C TYR A 237 -25.71 -15.06 2.92
N LYS A 238 -26.66 -14.24 3.41
CA LYS A 238 -27.49 -14.58 4.58
C LYS A 238 -28.30 -15.87 4.42
N GLN A 239 -28.68 -16.21 3.19
CA GLN A 239 -29.46 -17.42 2.91
C GLN A 239 -28.58 -18.68 2.80
N ASN A 240 -27.31 -18.55 2.41
CA ASN A 240 -26.45 -19.68 2.06
C ASN A 240 -25.25 -19.85 3.00
N SER A 241 -24.90 -18.85 3.83
CA SER A 241 -23.91 -19.04 4.89
C SER A 241 -24.57 -19.70 6.10
N LYS A 242 -24.25 -20.98 6.31
CA LYS A 242 -24.58 -21.73 7.53
C LYS A 242 -23.39 -21.72 8.47
#